data_3b5f7b81703e8e5eabaebdcfa8bbcb73
#
_entry.id   3b5f7b81703e8e5eabaebdcfa8bbcb73
#
_cell.length_a   1.000
_cell.length_b   1.000
_cell.length_c   1.000
_cell.angle_alpha   90.00
_cell.angle_beta   90.00
_cell.angle_gamma   90.00
#
_symmetry.space_group_name_H-M   'P 1'
#
loop_
_entity.id
_entity.type
_entity.pdbx_description
1 polymer ?
#
loop_
_entity_poly.entity_id
_entity_poly.type
_entity_poly.pdbx_seq_one_letter_code
_entity_poly.pdbx_strand_id
1 'polypeptide(L)'
;MYRWWVFVHLVGVFGFLSAHGVSMGVLFRLRRERDPAKVNELLQLSASSTRAMYPSLGVLLLGGIVAGFLGHWWSQAWIWAAIGILILVNMAMYAVATPYYRRVRFVAQAMESGSQAVTGPQFDEILRSPQPNWIAAIGGAGLLAILYLMMFKPTFGISSTSATPSIPGGEPVVQVAAKNSQFDATTLRAPASEAFIIVFRNDDPGIPHNVAVYTDSSAKQALFVGKTFSGPATMDYRVPALLAGTYFFRCDVHHNMTGTFEVSAASPSPSPSG
;
A
#
# COMPACT_ATOMS: atom_id res chain seq x y z
N MET A 1 -12.11 -12.07 -12.65
CA MET A 1 -12.00 -12.73 -11.33
C MET A 1 -11.26 -11.89 -10.29
N TYR A 2 -10.17 -11.21 -10.62
CA TYR A 2 -9.40 -10.36 -9.68
C TYR A 2 -10.27 -9.37 -8.87
N ARG A 3 -11.13 -8.57 -9.53
CA ARG A 3 -12.00 -7.57 -8.86
C ARG A 3 -12.91 -8.15 -7.79
N TRP A 4 -13.41 -9.40 -7.98
CA TRP A 4 -14.24 -10.07 -6.98
C TRP A 4 -13.46 -10.42 -5.72
N TRP A 5 -12.21 -10.84 -5.85
CA TRP A 5 -11.36 -11.14 -4.69
C TRP A 5 -10.92 -9.88 -3.95
N VAL A 6 -10.71 -8.77 -4.67
CA VAL A 6 -10.52 -7.46 -4.04
C VAL A 6 -11.78 -7.04 -3.27
N PHE A 7 -12.97 -7.26 -3.82
CA PHE A 7 -14.23 -7.00 -3.12
C PHE A 7 -14.36 -7.84 -1.85
N VAL A 8 -14.07 -9.16 -1.91
CA VAL A 8 -14.08 -10.05 -0.74
C VAL A 8 -13.08 -9.56 0.33
N HIS A 9 -11.88 -9.16 -0.09
CA HIS A 9 -10.88 -8.56 0.81
C HIS A 9 -11.44 -7.32 1.51
N LEU A 10 -12.06 -6.39 0.76
CA LEU A 10 -12.65 -5.17 1.33
C LEU A 10 -13.80 -5.48 2.30
N VAL A 11 -14.66 -6.45 2.00
CA VAL A 11 -15.71 -6.90 2.94
C VAL A 11 -15.08 -7.39 4.25
N GLY A 12 -13.99 -8.16 4.16
CA GLY A 12 -13.22 -8.58 5.33
C GLY A 12 -12.63 -7.40 6.11
N VAL A 13 -12.09 -6.39 5.41
CA VAL A 13 -11.58 -5.14 6.00
C VAL A 13 -12.68 -4.41 6.76
N PHE A 14 -13.84 -4.19 6.15
CA PHE A 14 -14.97 -3.51 6.80
C PHE A 14 -15.47 -4.28 8.03
N GLY A 15 -15.62 -5.60 7.94
CA GLY A 15 -16.00 -6.42 9.08
C GLY A 15 -14.98 -6.34 10.23
N PHE A 16 -13.70 -6.42 9.91
CA PHE A 16 -12.61 -6.30 10.88
C PHE A 16 -12.60 -4.92 11.56
N LEU A 17 -12.68 -3.83 10.78
CA LEU A 17 -12.68 -2.47 11.29
C LEU A 17 -13.92 -2.17 12.15
N SER A 18 -15.09 -2.68 11.77
CA SER A 18 -16.33 -2.53 12.56
C SER A 18 -16.20 -3.20 13.92
N ALA A 19 -15.72 -4.45 13.95
CA ALA A 19 -15.51 -5.18 15.19
C ALA A 19 -14.42 -4.52 16.06
N HIS A 20 -13.34 -4.07 15.46
CA HIS A 20 -12.27 -3.35 16.14
C HIS A 20 -12.77 -2.01 16.71
N GLY A 21 -13.58 -1.26 15.95
CA GLY A 21 -14.19 -0.01 16.40
C GLY A 21 -15.06 -0.16 17.64
N VAL A 22 -15.85 -1.23 17.74
CA VAL A 22 -16.63 -1.55 18.95
C VAL A 22 -15.69 -1.76 20.14
N SER A 23 -14.64 -2.58 20.00
CA SER A 23 -13.65 -2.81 21.06
C SER A 23 -12.95 -1.52 21.49
N MET A 24 -12.64 -0.63 20.56
CA MET A 24 -12.06 0.69 20.86
C MET A 24 -13.04 1.60 21.61
N GLY A 25 -14.31 1.63 21.20
CA GLY A 25 -15.35 2.36 21.91
C GLY A 25 -15.51 1.88 23.36
N VAL A 26 -15.51 0.56 23.56
CA VAL A 26 -15.54 -0.04 24.92
C VAL A 26 -14.31 0.38 25.71
N LEU A 27 -13.12 0.35 25.13
CA LEU A 27 -11.87 0.72 25.80
C LEU A 27 -11.93 2.14 26.40
N PHE A 28 -12.44 3.10 25.65
CA PHE A 28 -12.61 4.48 26.14
C PHE A 28 -13.78 4.62 27.13
N ARG A 29 -14.85 3.84 26.96
CA ARG A 29 -15.98 3.87 27.89
C ARG A 29 -15.59 3.31 29.26
N LEU A 30 -14.81 2.22 29.32
CA LEU A 30 -14.30 1.62 30.56
C LEU A 30 -13.58 2.63 31.47
N ARG A 31 -12.85 3.59 30.89
CA ARG A 31 -12.15 4.62 31.69
C ARG A 31 -13.07 5.54 32.49
N ARG A 32 -14.31 5.69 32.04
CA ARG A 32 -15.31 6.58 32.64
C ARG A 32 -16.30 5.84 33.53
N GLU A 33 -16.41 4.52 33.35
CA GLU A 33 -17.36 3.70 34.14
C GLU A 33 -16.77 3.39 35.51
N ARG A 34 -17.65 3.35 36.54
CA ARG A 34 -17.28 3.06 37.90
C ARG A 34 -18.14 1.94 38.53
N ASP A 35 -19.23 1.56 37.88
CA ASP A 35 -20.09 0.47 38.26
C ASP A 35 -19.49 -0.86 37.79
N PRO A 36 -19.08 -1.78 38.70
CA PRO A 36 -18.47 -3.05 38.31
C PRO A 36 -19.35 -3.91 37.42
N ALA A 37 -20.67 -3.91 37.58
CA ALA A 37 -21.59 -4.66 36.74
C ALA A 37 -21.56 -4.15 35.29
N LYS A 38 -21.62 -2.82 35.12
CA LYS A 38 -21.51 -2.19 33.77
C LYS A 38 -20.14 -2.40 33.15
N VAL A 39 -19.08 -2.43 33.94
CA VAL A 39 -17.74 -2.77 33.45
C VAL A 39 -17.71 -4.19 32.89
N ASN A 40 -18.33 -5.16 33.61
CA ASN A 40 -18.45 -6.53 33.12
C ASN A 40 -19.29 -6.64 31.83
N GLU A 41 -20.39 -5.92 31.67
CA GLU A 41 -21.19 -5.86 30.48
C GLU A 41 -20.37 -5.31 29.29
N LEU A 42 -19.63 -4.22 29.50
CA LEU A 42 -18.74 -3.65 28.48
C LEU A 42 -17.63 -4.63 28.07
N LEU A 43 -17.06 -5.36 29.02
CA LEU A 43 -16.07 -6.39 28.72
C LEU A 43 -16.64 -7.57 27.91
N GLN A 44 -17.90 -7.95 28.18
CA GLN A 44 -18.61 -8.98 27.40
C GLN A 44 -18.88 -8.49 25.97
N LEU A 45 -19.28 -7.23 25.81
CA LEU A 45 -19.46 -6.62 24.51
C LEU A 45 -18.14 -6.61 23.71
N SER A 46 -17.03 -6.21 24.33
CA SER A 46 -15.71 -6.27 23.70
C SER A 46 -15.31 -7.70 23.33
N ALA A 47 -15.57 -8.67 24.20
CA ALA A 47 -15.26 -10.07 23.92
C ALA A 47 -16.10 -10.66 22.76
N SER A 48 -17.38 -10.28 22.66
CA SER A 48 -18.24 -10.69 21.53
C SER A 48 -17.78 -10.06 20.22
N SER A 49 -17.42 -8.79 20.24
CA SER A 49 -16.84 -8.08 19.09
C SER A 49 -15.53 -8.72 18.64
N THR A 50 -14.64 -9.07 19.56
CA THR A 50 -13.40 -9.77 19.25
C THR A 50 -13.66 -11.14 18.58
N ARG A 51 -14.69 -11.87 19.02
CA ARG A 51 -15.08 -13.14 18.37
C ARG A 51 -15.54 -12.93 16.93
N ALA A 52 -16.26 -11.84 16.62
CA ALA A 52 -16.65 -11.49 15.26
C ALA A 52 -15.47 -10.98 14.40
N MET A 53 -14.44 -10.44 15.03
CA MET A 53 -13.24 -9.95 14.37
C MET A 53 -12.44 -11.07 13.68
N TYR A 54 -12.32 -12.26 14.27
CA TYR A 54 -11.54 -13.37 13.72
C TYR A 54 -12.07 -13.90 12.36
N PRO A 55 -13.37 -14.18 12.19
CA PRO A 55 -13.90 -14.53 10.88
C PRO A 55 -13.65 -13.45 9.83
N SER A 56 -13.83 -12.18 10.19
CA SER A 56 -13.58 -11.05 9.30
C SER A 56 -12.11 -10.97 8.89
N LEU A 57 -11.18 -11.22 9.83
CA LEU A 57 -9.75 -11.32 9.54
C LEU A 57 -9.46 -12.49 8.59
N GLY A 58 -10.12 -13.64 8.77
CA GLY A 58 -10.01 -14.77 7.85
C GLY A 58 -10.43 -14.42 6.43
N VAL A 59 -11.57 -13.75 6.26
CA VAL A 59 -12.08 -13.28 4.96
C VAL A 59 -11.11 -12.25 4.35
N LEU A 60 -10.62 -11.29 5.14
CA LEU A 60 -9.63 -10.30 4.73
C LEU A 60 -8.36 -10.97 4.20
N LEU A 61 -7.79 -11.90 4.97
CA LEU A 61 -6.55 -12.59 4.61
C LEU A 61 -6.74 -13.45 3.36
N LEU A 62 -7.79 -14.27 3.31
CA LEU A 62 -8.08 -15.11 2.16
C LEU A 62 -8.28 -14.27 0.89
N GLY A 63 -9.11 -13.24 0.97
CA GLY A 63 -9.35 -12.32 -0.15
C GLY A 63 -8.08 -11.62 -0.61
N GLY A 64 -7.25 -11.14 0.35
CA GLY A 64 -5.99 -10.48 0.08
C GLY A 64 -4.94 -11.40 -0.54
N ILE A 65 -4.81 -12.64 -0.04
CA ILE A 65 -3.89 -13.64 -0.59
C ILE A 65 -4.24 -13.97 -2.04
N VAL A 66 -5.51 -14.29 -2.30
CA VAL A 66 -5.95 -14.64 -3.66
C VAL A 66 -5.84 -13.44 -4.61
N ALA A 67 -6.22 -12.23 -4.16
CA ALA A 67 -6.03 -11.01 -4.94
C ALA A 67 -4.54 -10.74 -5.21
N GLY A 68 -3.66 -11.00 -4.24
CA GLY A 68 -2.21 -10.88 -4.38
C GLY A 68 -1.64 -11.81 -5.46
N PHE A 69 -2.11 -13.07 -5.52
CA PHE A 69 -1.71 -14.01 -6.58
C PHE A 69 -2.26 -13.60 -7.94
N LEU A 70 -3.54 -13.28 -8.04
CA LEU A 70 -4.17 -12.89 -9.30
C LEU A 70 -3.66 -11.55 -9.83
N GLY A 71 -3.22 -10.66 -8.96
CA GLY A 71 -2.65 -9.35 -9.31
C GLY A 71 -1.12 -9.35 -9.43
N HIS A 72 -0.44 -10.50 -9.22
CA HIS A 72 1.03 -10.61 -9.21
C HIS A 72 1.74 -9.63 -8.27
N TRP A 73 1.11 -9.30 -7.11
CA TRP A 73 1.61 -8.31 -6.16
C TRP A 73 2.75 -8.81 -5.25
N TRP A 74 3.01 -10.10 -5.19
CA TRP A 74 3.98 -10.70 -4.26
C TRP A 74 5.43 -10.25 -4.45
N SER A 75 5.76 -9.72 -5.62
CA SER A 75 7.07 -9.11 -5.90
C SER A 75 7.22 -7.70 -5.33
N GLN A 76 6.15 -7.10 -4.81
CA GLN A 76 6.13 -5.71 -4.35
C GLN A 76 6.48 -5.63 -2.86
N ALA A 77 7.47 -4.79 -2.52
CA ALA A 77 7.95 -4.66 -1.14
C ALA A 77 6.88 -4.10 -0.17
N TRP A 78 5.95 -3.27 -0.65
CA TRP A 78 4.88 -2.71 0.19
C TRP A 78 3.94 -3.78 0.77
N ILE A 79 3.69 -4.89 0.06
CA ILE A 79 2.89 -6.01 0.58
C ILE A 79 3.59 -6.65 1.79
N TRP A 80 4.88 -6.92 1.67
CA TRP A 80 5.65 -7.50 2.76
C TRP A 80 5.75 -6.56 3.95
N ALA A 81 5.88 -5.25 3.70
CA ALA A 81 5.82 -4.23 4.74
C ALA A 81 4.45 -4.22 5.44
N ALA A 82 3.34 -4.29 4.69
CA ALA A 82 2.00 -4.33 5.27
C ALA A 82 1.77 -5.60 6.10
N ILE A 83 2.21 -6.76 5.63
CA ILE A 83 2.14 -8.03 6.37
C ILE A 83 3.01 -7.96 7.63
N GLY A 84 4.23 -7.42 7.55
CA GLY A 84 5.11 -7.23 8.69
C GLY A 84 4.49 -6.34 9.77
N ILE A 85 3.90 -5.20 9.36
CA ILE A 85 3.19 -4.30 10.28
C ILE A 85 1.98 -5.02 10.89
N LEU A 86 1.20 -5.77 10.13
CA LEU A 86 0.06 -6.53 10.64
C LEU A 86 0.49 -7.51 11.73
N ILE A 87 1.55 -8.28 11.50
CA ILE A 87 2.10 -9.23 12.47
C ILE A 87 2.58 -8.48 13.72
N LEU A 88 3.37 -7.42 13.54
CA LEU A 88 3.94 -6.63 14.63
C LEU A 88 2.83 -6.02 15.52
N VAL A 89 1.80 -5.43 14.90
CA VAL A 89 0.66 -4.86 15.62
C VAL A 89 -0.10 -5.94 16.38
N ASN A 90 -0.36 -7.11 15.79
CA ASN A 90 -1.02 -8.21 16.47
C ASN A 90 -0.21 -8.70 17.68
N MET A 91 1.10 -8.84 17.55
CA MET A 91 1.99 -9.22 18.66
C MET A 91 1.98 -8.17 19.77
N ALA A 92 2.11 -6.89 19.42
CA ALA A 92 2.08 -5.78 20.37
C ALA A 92 0.72 -5.70 21.10
N MET A 93 -0.40 -5.85 20.37
CA MET A 93 -1.74 -5.89 20.95
C MET A 93 -1.92 -7.09 21.89
N TYR A 94 -1.43 -8.26 21.52
CA TYR A 94 -1.46 -9.43 22.41
C TYR A 94 -0.68 -9.17 23.69
N ALA A 95 0.51 -8.59 23.59
CA ALA A 95 1.38 -8.33 24.76
C ALA A 95 0.84 -7.23 25.68
N VAL A 96 0.18 -6.20 25.14
CA VAL A 96 -0.26 -5.02 25.91
C VAL A 96 -1.75 -5.11 26.29
N ALA A 97 -2.62 -5.45 25.34
CA ALA A 97 -4.06 -5.44 25.57
C ALA A 97 -4.54 -6.64 26.40
N THR A 98 -4.01 -7.84 26.15
CA THR A 98 -4.47 -9.06 26.85
C THR A 98 -4.27 -8.97 28.37
N PRO A 99 -3.10 -8.57 28.91
CA PRO A 99 -2.92 -8.40 30.34
C PRO A 99 -3.85 -7.34 30.93
N TYR A 100 -4.03 -6.21 30.23
CA TYR A 100 -4.91 -5.15 30.65
C TYR A 100 -6.36 -5.65 30.81
N TYR A 101 -6.93 -6.25 29.76
CA TYR A 101 -8.31 -6.74 29.80
C TYR A 101 -8.52 -7.87 30.83
N ARG A 102 -7.52 -8.74 31.03
CA ARG A 102 -7.56 -9.76 32.06
C ARG A 102 -7.61 -9.16 33.46
N ARG A 103 -6.79 -8.14 33.74
CA ARG A 103 -6.79 -7.42 35.02
C ARG A 103 -8.13 -6.73 35.29
N VAL A 104 -8.63 -5.95 34.31
CA VAL A 104 -9.91 -5.25 34.43
C VAL A 104 -11.04 -6.25 34.73
N ARG A 105 -11.06 -7.37 33.99
CA ARG A 105 -12.08 -8.42 34.22
C ARG A 105 -12.00 -9.03 35.61
N PHE A 106 -10.80 -9.40 36.02
CA PHE A 106 -10.59 -9.99 37.36
C PHE A 106 -11.08 -9.04 38.48
N VAL A 107 -10.68 -7.77 38.39
CA VAL A 107 -11.01 -6.78 39.40
C VAL A 107 -12.52 -6.46 39.41
N ALA A 108 -13.13 -6.32 38.21
CA ALA A 108 -14.58 -6.08 38.11
C ALA A 108 -15.41 -7.25 38.70
N GLN A 109 -15.04 -8.50 38.40
CA GLN A 109 -15.70 -9.69 38.93
C GLN A 109 -15.52 -9.83 40.44
N ALA A 110 -14.33 -9.53 40.97
CA ALA A 110 -14.08 -9.55 42.42
C ALA A 110 -14.93 -8.50 43.17
N MET A 111 -15.05 -7.30 42.59
CA MET A 111 -15.89 -6.23 43.14
C MET A 111 -17.40 -6.61 43.10
N GLU A 112 -17.87 -7.18 41.99
CA GLU A 112 -19.27 -7.59 41.84
C GLU A 112 -19.65 -8.73 42.79
N SER A 113 -18.71 -9.67 43.06
CA SER A 113 -18.93 -10.78 43.98
C SER A 113 -18.79 -10.40 45.49
N GLY A 114 -18.48 -9.14 45.78
CA GLY A 114 -18.27 -8.68 47.16
C GLY A 114 -16.98 -9.22 47.80
N SER A 115 -16.02 -9.67 46.99
CA SER A 115 -14.73 -10.17 47.47
C SER A 115 -13.90 -9.04 48.08
N GLN A 116 -13.34 -9.28 49.28
CA GLN A 116 -12.40 -8.34 49.91
C GLN A 116 -11.01 -8.33 49.27
N ALA A 117 -10.77 -9.15 48.24
CA ALA A 117 -9.49 -9.23 47.55
C ALA A 117 -9.12 -7.97 46.76
N VAL A 118 -10.10 -7.09 46.47
CA VAL A 118 -9.91 -5.85 45.69
C VAL A 118 -10.65 -4.71 46.36
N THR A 119 -9.98 -3.56 46.45
CA THR A 119 -10.56 -2.33 47.01
C THR A 119 -11.03 -1.39 45.92
N GLY A 120 -11.98 -0.50 46.20
CA GLY A 120 -12.46 0.52 45.28
C GLY A 120 -11.35 1.39 44.68
N PRO A 121 -10.38 1.87 45.46
CA PRO A 121 -9.23 2.61 44.94
C PRO A 121 -8.38 1.82 43.92
N GLN A 122 -8.16 0.52 44.13
CA GLN A 122 -7.42 -0.32 43.18
C GLN A 122 -8.19 -0.51 41.87
N PHE A 123 -9.50 -0.63 41.93
CA PHE A 123 -10.36 -0.66 40.76
C PHE A 123 -10.23 0.64 39.90
N ASP A 124 -10.33 1.78 40.58
CA ASP A 124 -10.19 3.09 39.97
C ASP A 124 -8.80 3.29 39.34
N GLU A 125 -7.74 2.87 40.01
CA GLU A 125 -6.36 2.98 39.50
C GLU A 125 -6.19 2.21 38.19
N ILE A 126 -6.68 0.98 38.10
CA ILE A 126 -6.59 0.18 36.87
C ILE A 126 -7.36 0.83 35.73
N LEU A 127 -8.57 1.34 35.95
CA LEU A 127 -9.37 1.97 34.93
C LEU A 127 -8.78 3.32 34.45
N ARG A 128 -8.08 4.04 35.30
CA ARG A 128 -7.40 5.32 34.96
C ARG A 128 -6.00 5.14 34.39
N SER A 129 -5.49 3.91 34.31
CA SER A 129 -4.15 3.66 33.76
C SER A 129 -3.97 4.21 32.34
N PRO A 130 -2.75 4.54 31.92
CA PRO A 130 -2.49 5.03 30.56
C PRO A 130 -2.52 3.92 29.50
N GLN A 131 -2.60 2.65 29.91
CA GLN A 131 -2.57 1.49 28.99
C GLN A 131 -3.60 1.56 27.85
N PRO A 132 -4.87 1.97 28.07
CA PRO A 132 -5.84 2.16 26.99
C PRO A 132 -5.38 3.11 25.88
N ASN A 133 -4.65 4.17 26.22
CA ASN A 133 -4.15 5.12 25.22
C ASN A 133 -3.07 4.48 24.34
N TRP A 134 -2.17 3.71 24.96
CA TRP A 134 -1.14 2.97 24.21
C TRP A 134 -1.75 1.90 23.30
N ILE A 135 -2.75 1.16 23.79
CA ILE A 135 -3.49 0.18 23.00
C ILE A 135 -4.12 0.87 21.77
N ALA A 136 -4.79 2.02 21.99
CA ALA A 136 -5.41 2.79 20.94
C ALA A 136 -4.37 3.33 19.91
N ALA A 137 -3.25 3.86 20.42
CA ALA A 137 -2.19 4.40 19.57
C ALA A 137 -1.53 3.32 18.71
N ILE A 138 -1.18 2.17 19.27
CA ILE A 138 -0.58 1.05 18.55
C ILE A 138 -1.53 0.54 17.47
N GLY A 139 -2.80 0.27 17.82
CA GLY A 139 -3.79 -0.21 16.86
C GLY A 139 -4.09 0.81 15.77
N GLY A 140 -4.33 2.07 16.13
CA GLY A 140 -4.63 3.15 15.20
C GLY A 140 -3.49 3.46 14.25
N ALA A 141 -2.26 3.60 14.77
CA ALA A 141 -1.07 3.85 13.93
C ALA A 141 -0.80 2.69 12.96
N GLY A 142 -0.93 1.45 13.44
CA GLY A 142 -0.76 0.27 12.58
C GLY A 142 -1.80 0.20 11.46
N LEU A 143 -3.07 0.45 11.76
CA LEU A 143 -4.13 0.48 10.76
C LEU A 143 -3.90 1.59 9.72
N LEU A 144 -3.51 2.80 10.16
CA LEU A 144 -3.22 3.90 9.25
C LEU A 144 -2.01 3.60 8.36
N ALA A 145 -0.96 2.98 8.91
CA ALA A 145 0.22 2.59 8.14
C ALA A 145 -0.12 1.52 7.08
N ILE A 146 -0.91 0.50 7.43
CA ILE A 146 -1.36 -0.53 6.48
C ILE A 146 -2.25 0.10 5.41
N LEU A 147 -3.19 0.98 5.78
CA LEU A 147 -4.06 1.68 4.84
C LEU A 147 -3.24 2.54 3.87
N TYR A 148 -2.24 3.27 4.39
CA TYR A 148 -1.32 4.04 3.55
C TYR A 148 -0.60 3.16 2.52
N LEU A 149 -0.01 2.03 2.95
CA LEU A 149 0.68 1.12 2.06
C LEU A 149 -0.25 0.52 0.99
N MET A 150 -1.48 0.17 1.35
CA MET A 150 -2.47 -0.38 0.42
C MET A 150 -2.97 0.66 -0.59
N MET A 151 -3.09 1.93 -0.18
CA MET A 151 -3.60 3.01 -1.02
C MET A 151 -2.52 3.54 -1.97
N PHE A 152 -1.34 3.86 -1.43
CA PHE A 152 -0.28 4.54 -2.17
C PHE A 152 0.74 3.59 -2.81
N LYS A 153 0.81 2.32 -2.34
CA LYS A 153 1.69 1.27 -2.90
C LYS A 153 3.13 1.78 -3.15
N PRO A 154 3.80 2.37 -2.14
CA PRO A 154 5.09 3.01 -2.35
C PRO A 154 6.11 2.01 -2.91
N THR A 155 6.82 2.42 -3.94
CA THR A 155 7.95 1.66 -4.48
C THR A 155 9.16 1.93 -3.61
N PHE A 156 9.57 0.94 -2.81
CA PHE A 156 10.85 0.98 -2.07
C PHE A 156 11.98 0.52 -3.00
N GLY A 157 12.20 1.21 -4.10
CA GLY A 157 13.21 0.87 -5.08
C GLY A 157 14.02 2.11 -5.46
N ILE A 158 15.34 1.92 -5.58
CA ILE A 158 16.24 2.88 -6.21
C ILE A 158 15.65 3.13 -7.60
N SER A 159 15.38 4.39 -7.94
CA SER A 159 15.05 4.79 -9.30
C SER A 159 16.17 4.29 -10.20
N SER A 160 15.97 3.17 -10.86
CA SER A 160 16.87 2.73 -11.91
C SER A 160 16.70 3.74 -13.03
N THR A 161 17.64 4.67 -13.12
CA THR A 161 17.83 5.47 -14.31
C THR A 161 18.17 4.46 -15.42
N SER A 162 17.20 4.21 -16.31
CA SER A 162 17.44 3.32 -17.45
C SER A 162 18.53 3.97 -18.30
N ALA A 163 19.75 3.48 -18.14
CA ALA A 163 20.84 3.84 -19.04
C ALA A 163 20.47 3.32 -20.44
N THR A 164 20.51 4.18 -21.43
CA THR A 164 20.27 3.83 -22.83
C THR A 164 21.32 2.82 -23.28
N PRO A 165 20.98 1.54 -23.55
CA PRO A 165 21.93 0.64 -24.18
C PRO A 165 22.05 1.04 -25.64
N SER A 166 23.20 1.59 -26.03
CA SER A 166 23.53 1.81 -27.41
C SER A 166 23.97 0.48 -28.03
N ILE A 167 23.24 0.00 -29.03
CA ILE A 167 23.71 -1.07 -29.92
C ILE A 167 24.64 -0.42 -30.91
N PRO A 168 25.92 -0.84 -31.07
CA PRO A 168 26.82 -0.27 -32.03
C PRO A 168 26.22 -0.37 -33.47
N GLY A 169 25.88 0.78 -34.08
CA GLY A 169 25.34 0.86 -35.45
C GLY A 169 23.81 0.78 -35.57
N GLY A 170 23.04 0.75 -34.43
CA GLY A 170 21.57 0.74 -34.41
C GLY A 170 20.95 2.05 -33.88
N GLU A 171 19.65 2.24 -34.11
CA GLU A 171 18.91 3.36 -33.52
C GLU A 171 18.99 3.27 -31.96
N PRO A 172 19.11 4.41 -31.25
CA PRO A 172 19.12 4.42 -29.80
C PRO A 172 17.86 3.78 -29.23
N VAL A 173 18.00 3.03 -28.15
CA VAL A 173 16.90 2.29 -27.52
C VAL A 173 16.64 2.81 -26.11
N VAL A 174 15.39 3.18 -25.85
CA VAL A 174 14.88 3.56 -24.52
C VAL A 174 13.97 2.45 -24.02
N GLN A 175 14.25 1.91 -22.84
CA GLN A 175 13.42 0.86 -22.26
C GLN A 175 12.50 1.43 -21.19
N VAL A 176 11.26 0.98 -21.15
CA VAL A 176 10.30 1.29 -20.10
C VAL A 176 9.29 0.15 -19.95
N ALA A 177 8.91 -0.16 -18.71
CA ALA A 177 7.87 -1.14 -18.46
C ALA A 177 6.70 -0.53 -17.69
N ALA A 178 5.50 -1.06 -17.94
CA ALA A 178 4.30 -0.81 -17.14
C ALA A 178 4.01 -2.03 -16.29
N LYS A 179 3.84 -1.83 -14.99
CA LYS A 179 3.43 -2.85 -14.04
C LYS A 179 2.58 -2.23 -12.95
N ASN A 180 1.46 -2.89 -12.64
CA ASN A 180 0.52 -2.41 -11.61
C ASN A 180 -0.02 -0.99 -11.90
N SER A 181 -0.24 -0.67 -13.18
CA SER A 181 -0.65 0.65 -13.65
C SER A 181 0.33 1.77 -13.24
N GLN A 182 1.63 1.47 -13.28
CA GLN A 182 2.73 2.41 -13.06
C GLN A 182 3.86 2.12 -14.03
N PHE A 183 4.57 3.16 -14.46
CA PHE A 183 5.84 2.97 -15.15
C PHE A 183 6.95 2.63 -14.15
N ASP A 184 7.90 1.80 -14.57
CA ASP A 184 9.08 1.43 -13.78
C ASP A 184 10.14 2.54 -13.72
N ALA A 185 10.01 3.56 -14.56
CA ALA A 185 10.87 4.74 -14.61
C ALA A 185 10.05 6.03 -14.57
N THR A 186 10.50 6.98 -13.76
CA THR A 186 9.93 8.34 -13.69
C THR A 186 10.62 9.31 -14.65
N THR A 187 11.80 8.94 -15.16
CA THR A 187 12.57 9.73 -16.14
C THR A 187 13.09 8.81 -17.22
N LEU A 188 12.78 9.13 -18.47
CA LEU A 188 13.33 8.49 -19.66
C LEU A 188 14.32 9.43 -20.33
N ARG A 189 15.31 8.87 -21.05
CA ARG A 189 16.36 9.65 -21.69
C ARG A 189 16.58 9.16 -23.11
N ALA A 190 16.68 10.10 -24.06
CA ALA A 190 17.00 9.83 -25.45
C ALA A 190 17.99 10.87 -26.00
N PRO A 191 18.76 10.53 -27.03
CA PRO A 191 19.58 11.50 -27.75
C PRO A 191 18.71 12.45 -28.56
N ALA A 192 19.21 13.68 -28.73
CA ALA A 192 18.59 14.70 -29.55
C ALA A 192 18.91 14.53 -31.02
N SER A 193 18.00 15.00 -31.87
CA SER A 193 18.19 15.12 -33.32
C SER A 193 18.35 13.80 -34.08
N GLU A 194 18.06 12.67 -33.47
CA GLU A 194 18.00 11.36 -34.12
C GLU A 194 16.74 10.59 -33.71
N ALA A 195 16.24 9.71 -34.56
CA ALA A 195 15.15 8.82 -34.26
C ALA A 195 15.61 7.73 -33.27
N PHE A 196 14.72 7.26 -32.39
CA PHE A 196 15.02 6.25 -31.39
C PHE A 196 13.85 5.29 -31.25
N ILE A 197 14.10 4.15 -30.60
CA ILE A 197 13.08 3.13 -30.30
C ILE A 197 12.78 3.14 -28.83
N ILE A 198 11.51 3.24 -28.47
CA ILE A 198 11.03 2.92 -27.12
C ILE A 198 10.59 1.45 -27.11
N VAL A 199 11.33 0.60 -26.42
CA VAL A 199 10.94 -0.78 -26.12
C VAL A 199 10.02 -0.74 -24.90
N PHE A 200 8.71 -0.81 -25.14
CA PHE A 200 7.72 -0.75 -24.08
C PHE A 200 7.20 -2.14 -23.72
N ARG A 201 7.45 -2.57 -22.48
CA ARG A 201 6.95 -3.82 -21.93
C ARG A 201 5.75 -3.56 -21.03
N ASN A 202 4.61 -4.12 -21.36
CA ASN A 202 3.41 -4.11 -20.54
C ASN A 202 3.33 -5.44 -19.78
N ASP A 203 3.58 -5.40 -18.46
CA ASP A 203 3.54 -6.56 -17.57
C ASP A 203 2.17 -6.74 -16.90
N ASP A 204 1.17 -5.91 -17.20
CA ASP A 204 -0.16 -5.98 -16.57
C ASP A 204 -1.10 -6.88 -17.39
N PRO A 205 -1.47 -8.07 -16.89
CA PRO A 205 -2.30 -9.00 -17.65
C PRO A 205 -3.67 -8.42 -17.97
N GLY A 206 -4.00 -8.35 -19.26
CA GLY A 206 -5.30 -7.88 -19.74
C GLY A 206 -5.55 -6.37 -19.59
N ILE A 207 -4.61 -5.61 -19.02
CA ILE A 207 -4.75 -4.16 -18.85
C ILE A 207 -4.04 -3.45 -20.00
N PRO A 208 -4.76 -2.55 -20.72
CA PRO A 208 -4.17 -1.83 -21.83
C PRO A 208 -3.33 -0.64 -21.33
N HIS A 209 -2.13 -0.49 -21.88
CA HIS A 209 -1.24 0.65 -21.67
C HIS A 209 -0.62 1.11 -22.99
N ASN A 210 -0.11 2.34 -23.00
CA ASN A 210 0.77 2.88 -24.03
C ASN A 210 1.79 3.83 -23.41
N VAL A 211 2.71 4.31 -24.24
CA VAL A 211 3.58 5.46 -23.92
C VAL A 211 3.31 6.54 -24.97
N ALA A 212 2.97 7.73 -24.50
CA ALA A 212 2.82 8.92 -25.32
C ALA A 212 3.72 10.03 -24.78
N VAL A 213 4.34 10.79 -25.70
CA VAL A 213 5.26 11.89 -25.39
C VAL A 213 4.60 13.22 -25.80
N TYR A 214 4.62 14.17 -24.89
CA TYR A 214 3.99 15.48 -25.03
C TYR A 214 4.99 16.60 -24.79
N THR A 215 4.70 17.79 -25.31
CA THR A 215 5.53 18.98 -25.07
C THR A 215 5.66 19.32 -23.58
N ASP A 216 4.60 19.17 -22.82
CA ASP A 216 4.53 19.50 -21.39
C ASP A 216 3.44 18.69 -20.65
N SER A 217 3.32 18.88 -19.36
CA SER A 217 2.38 18.17 -18.50
C SER A 217 0.90 18.49 -18.74
N SER A 218 0.57 19.53 -19.53
CA SER A 218 -0.81 19.78 -19.95
C SER A 218 -1.33 18.74 -20.93
N ALA A 219 -0.40 18.01 -21.58
CA ALA A 219 -0.65 16.97 -22.58
C ALA A 219 -1.59 17.43 -23.72
N LYS A 220 -1.51 18.72 -24.07
CA LYS A 220 -2.32 19.29 -25.18
C LYS A 220 -1.71 19.02 -26.55
N GLN A 221 -0.39 18.95 -26.62
CA GLN A 221 0.33 18.73 -27.88
C GLN A 221 1.17 17.46 -27.79
N ALA A 222 0.72 16.42 -28.46
CA ALA A 222 1.45 15.18 -28.58
C ALA A 222 2.55 15.29 -29.62
N LEU A 223 3.73 14.81 -29.28
CA LEU A 223 4.87 14.63 -30.17
C LEU A 223 4.93 13.21 -30.72
N PHE A 224 4.50 12.26 -29.89
CA PHE A 224 4.41 10.85 -30.23
C PHE A 224 3.29 10.18 -29.41
N VAL A 225 2.54 9.27 -30.03
CA VAL A 225 1.53 8.45 -29.34
C VAL A 225 1.72 6.99 -29.74
N GLY A 226 2.18 6.17 -28.79
CA GLY A 226 2.33 4.74 -29.00
C GLY A 226 0.98 4.03 -29.06
N LYS A 227 0.92 2.93 -29.84
CA LYS A 227 -0.28 2.08 -29.92
C LYS A 227 -0.58 1.46 -28.56
N THR A 228 -1.83 1.52 -28.12
CA THR A 228 -2.29 0.85 -26.90
C THR A 228 -2.40 -0.65 -27.11
N PHE A 229 -1.90 -1.45 -26.15
CA PHE A 229 -2.04 -2.91 -26.15
C PHE A 229 -2.11 -3.45 -24.72
N SER A 230 -2.77 -4.62 -24.57
CA SER A 230 -2.89 -5.30 -23.27
C SER A 230 -1.69 -6.21 -23.03
N GLY A 231 -1.22 -6.23 -21.76
CA GLY A 231 -0.16 -7.13 -21.33
C GLY A 231 -0.64 -8.57 -21.00
N PRO A 232 0.31 -9.49 -20.72
CA PRO A 232 1.76 -9.28 -20.83
C PRO A 232 2.25 -9.33 -22.28
N ALA A 233 2.90 -8.28 -22.73
CA ALA A 233 3.47 -8.18 -24.09
C ALA A 233 4.51 -7.06 -24.15
N THR A 234 5.36 -7.08 -25.18
CA THR A 234 6.34 -6.03 -25.48
C THR A 234 6.07 -5.48 -26.88
N MET A 235 6.21 -4.17 -27.04
CA MET A 235 6.05 -3.51 -28.33
C MET A 235 7.12 -2.43 -28.51
N ASP A 236 7.70 -2.39 -29.67
CA ASP A 236 8.69 -1.38 -30.06
C ASP A 236 7.98 -0.20 -30.72
N TYR A 237 8.22 1.00 -30.21
CA TYR A 237 7.72 2.25 -30.75
C TYR A 237 8.86 3.04 -31.38
N ARG A 238 8.82 3.25 -32.67
CA ARG A 238 9.76 4.13 -33.34
C ARG A 238 9.30 5.58 -33.17
N VAL A 239 10.11 6.36 -32.45
CA VAL A 239 9.86 7.77 -32.15
C VAL A 239 10.71 8.63 -33.14
N PRO A 240 10.11 9.62 -33.78
CA PRO A 240 10.88 10.53 -34.67
C PRO A 240 11.89 11.35 -33.85
N ALA A 241 12.89 11.89 -34.52
CA ALA A 241 13.89 12.76 -33.89
C ALA A 241 13.21 13.93 -33.15
N LEU A 242 13.60 14.11 -31.86
CA LEU A 242 13.17 15.23 -31.06
C LEU A 242 14.32 16.23 -30.86
N LEU A 243 13.99 17.49 -30.66
CA LEU A 243 14.98 18.51 -30.29
C LEU A 243 15.43 18.29 -28.83
N ALA A 244 16.63 18.81 -28.52
CA ALA A 244 17.06 18.80 -27.11
C ALA A 244 16.07 19.58 -26.22
N GLY A 245 15.66 18.98 -25.11
CA GLY A 245 14.68 19.58 -24.21
C GLY A 245 14.14 18.59 -23.18
N THR A 246 13.28 19.09 -22.32
CA THR A 246 12.55 18.29 -21.34
C THR A 246 11.09 18.22 -21.75
N TYR A 247 10.60 17.02 -21.88
CA TYR A 247 9.26 16.68 -22.32
C TYR A 247 8.52 15.92 -21.23
N PHE A 248 7.23 15.70 -21.45
CA PHE A 248 6.38 14.92 -20.55
C PHE A 248 5.96 13.63 -21.24
N PHE A 249 5.98 12.50 -20.52
CA PHE A 249 5.38 11.27 -21.02
C PHE A 249 4.31 10.73 -20.07
N ARG A 250 3.33 10.04 -20.62
CA ARG A 250 2.26 9.40 -19.86
C ARG A 250 1.67 8.20 -20.61
N CYS A 251 0.84 7.43 -19.89
CA CYS A 251 -0.12 6.52 -20.49
C CYS A 251 -1.43 7.25 -20.77
N ASP A 252 -1.98 7.15 -21.99
CA ASP A 252 -3.25 7.81 -22.34
C ASP A 252 -4.47 7.06 -21.83
N VAL A 253 -4.32 5.81 -21.40
CA VAL A 253 -5.37 5.02 -20.77
C VAL A 253 -5.44 5.32 -19.27
N HIS A 254 -4.27 5.49 -18.63
CA HIS A 254 -4.15 5.72 -17.19
C HIS A 254 -3.37 7.01 -16.92
N HIS A 255 -4.04 8.12 -16.85
CA HIS A 255 -3.45 9.47 -16.80
C HIS A 255 -2.59 9.75 -15.56
N ASN A 256 -2.65 8.90 -14.55
CA ASN A 256 -1.78 8.93 -13.37
C ASN A 256 -0.39 8.29 -13.60
N MET A 257 -0.23 7.54 -14.70
CA MET A 257 1.07 6.98 -15.11
C MET A 257 1.81 8.03 -15.92
N THR A 258 2.74 8.73 -15.28
CA THR A 258 3.43 9.89 -15.88
C THR A 258 4.91 9.90 -15.54
N GLY A 259 5.69 10.66 -16.32
CA GLY A 259 7.09 10.93 -16.05
C GLY A 259 7.66 12.03 -16.92
N THR A 260 8.95 12.29 -16.75
CA THR A 260 9.74 13.26 -17.49
C THR A 260 10.53 12.56 -18.59
N PHE A 261 10.58 13.13 -19.78
CA PHE A 261 11.36 12.63 -20.91
C PHE A 261 12.45 13.65 -21.24
N GLU A 262 13.69 13.33 -20.95
CA GLU A 262 14.86 14.17 -21.17
C GLU A 262 15.51 13.80 -22.50
N VAL A 263 15.59 14.75 -23.42
CA VAL A 263 16.27 14.62 -24.71
C VAL A 263 17.47 15.55 -24.72
N SER A 264 18.67 14.97 -24.80
CA SER A 264 19.92 15.73 -24.74
C SER A 264 20.85 15.37 -25.89
N ALA A 265 21.74 16.29 -26.25
CA ALA A 265 22.78 15.98 -27.24
C ALA A 265 23.56 14.72 -26.79
N ALA A 266 23.87 13.83 -27.72
CA ALA A 266 24.69 12.68 -27.43
C ALA A 266 26.02 13.16 -26.83
N SER A 267 26.38 12.66 -25.63
CA SER A 267 27.72 12.92 -25.11
C SER A 267 28.74 12.31 -26.04
N PRO A 268 29.77 13.07 -26.48
CA PRO A 268 30.80 12.51 -27.34
C PRO A 268 31.42 11.31 -26.62
N SER A 269 31.44 10.15 -27.29
CA SER A 269 32.21 9.00 -26.85
C SER A 269 33.66 9.43 -26.58
N PRO A 270 34.28 9.02 -25.47
CA PRO A 270 35.70 9.29 -25.28
C PRO A 270 36.46 8.66 -26.46
N SER A 271 37.16 9.50 -27.21
CA SER A 271 38.05 9.02 -28.25
C SER A 271 39.04 8.02 -27.66
N PRO A 272 39.29 6.86 -28.29
CA PRO A 272 40.33 5.98 -27.85
C PRO A 272 41.66 6.76 -27.91
N SER A 273 42.26 6.99 -26.73
CA SER A 273 43.60 7.53 -26.64
C SER A 273 44.56 6.53 -27.31
N GLY A 274 45.11 6.94 -28.45
CA GLY A 274 46.16 6.24 -29.14
C GLY A 274 47.46 6.17 -28.33
#